data_4e85841f6ca5a3f06c48e135a9443430
#
_entry.id   4e85841f6ca5a3f06c48e135a9443430
#
_cell.length_a   1.000
_cell.length_b   1.000
_cell.length_c   1.000
_cell.angle_alpha   90.00
_cell.angle_beta   90.00
_cell.angle_gamma   90.00
#
_symmetry.space_group_name_H-M   'P 1'
#
loop_
_entity.id
_entity.type
_entity.pdbx_description
1 polymer ?
#
loop_
_entity_poly.entity_id
_entity_poly.type
_entity_poly.pdbx_seq_one_letter_code
_entity_poly.pdbx_strand_id
1 'polypeptide(L)'
;IPLFLRKYQQKQIKQYRRREPIYKGMGDIICCLDESGSTEGEAAAWGKAVAMTLLEIAAESHRSFALIHFAGSSSCQVDIFRPGEYTLEDKLSAAETFLGGGTNFERPIREAIRLMESEGFEKADVVFITDGECELPDACQQELQAAQAAYHFTVTGILLDEGQSGMGFSLSPFCQKIYRTSELTGDAVVQSVISLQV
;
A
#
# COMPACT_ATOMS: atom_id res chain seq x y z
N ILE A 1 25.11 -46.94 -6.25
CA ILE A 1 24.11 -45.91 -6.62
C ILE A 1 23.75 -45.18 -5.35
N PRO A 2 23.90 -43.84 -5.25
CA PRO A 2 23.52 -43.09 -4.09
C PRO A 2 22.06 -43.37 -3.71
N LEU A 3 21.79 -43.49 -2.43
CA LEU A 3 20.47 -43.83 -1.86
C LEU A 3 19.34 -42.92 -2.41
N PHE A 4 19.65 -41.69 -2.73
CA PHE A 4 18.76 -40.71 -3.36
C PHE A 4 18.29 -41.18 -4.74
N LEU A 5 19.20 -41.57 -5.64
CA LEU A 5 18.86 -42.04 -7.01
C LEU A 5 18.03 -43.30 -6.98
N ARG A 6 18.29 -44.20 -6.05
CA ARG A 6 17.49 -45.41 -5.86
C ARG A 6 16.05 -45.08 -5.43
N LYS A 7 15.87 -44.19 -4.47
CA LYS A 7 14.54 -43.74 -4.03
C LYS A 7 13.81 -42.95 -5.10
N TYR A 8 14.54 -42.18 -5.92
CA TYR A 8 13.99 -41.47 -7.07
C TYR A 8 13.42 -42.41 -8.12
N GLN A 9 14.17 -43.41 -8.51
CA GLN A 9 13.75 -44.41 -9.47
C GLN A 9 12.55 -45.25 -8.96
N GLN A 10 12.49 -45.49 -7.65
CA GLN A 10 11.39 -46.22 -7.00
C GLN A 10 10.19 -45.35 -6.69
N LYS A 11 10.15 -44.06 -7.07
CA LYS A 11 9.09 -43.08 -6.75
C LYS A 11 8.81 -42.98 -5.24
N GLN A 12 9.80 -43.28 -4.39
CA GLN A 12 9.70 -43.29 -2.93
C GLN A 12 10.26 -42.00 -2.28
N ILE A 13 10.56 -40.98 -3.07
CA ILE A 13 10.95 -39.67 -2.51
C ILE A 13 9.70 -39.02 -1.95
N LYS A 14 9.68 -38.92 -0.62
CA LYS A 14 8.67 -38.07 0.05
C LYS A 14 8.99 -36.62 -0.28
N GLN A 15 8.22 -36.02 -1.18
CA GLN A 15 8.23 -34.59 -1.37
C GLN A 15 7.52 -33.96 -0.15
N TYR A 16 8.25 -33.24 0.67
CA TYR A 16 7.64 -32.32 1.63
C TYR A 16 7.05 -31.19 0.83
N ARG A 17 5.73 -31.24 0.60
CA ARG A 17 4.99 -30.03 0.28
C ARG A 17 5.05 -29.17 1.54
N ARG A 18 6.05 -28.29 1.62
CA ARG A 18 5.99 -27.18 2.56
C ARG A 18 4.80 -26.35 2.12
N ARG A 19 3.69 -26.51 2.80
CA ARG A 19 2.62 -25.53 2.73
C ARG A 19 3.12 -24.33 3.52
N GLU A 20 3.90 -23.51 2.89
CA GLU A 20 3.95 -22.12 3.33
C GLU A 20 2.52 -21.64 3.10
N PRO A 21 1.88 -21.02 4.09
CA PRO A 21 0.68 -20.29 3.80
C PRO A 21 1.13 -19.23 2.79
N ILE A 22 0.75 -19.43 1.54
CA ILE A 22 0.74 -18.35 0.57
C ILE A 22 -0.33 -17.44 1.15
N TYR A 23 0.09 -16.42 1.89
CA TYR A 23 -0.75 -15.27 2.17
C TYR A 23 -0.98 -14.63 0.80
N LYS A 24 -1.95 -15.15 0.06
CA LYS A 24 -2.54 -14.40 -1.02
C LYS A 24 -3.05 -13.16 -0.32
N GLY A 25 -2.57 -12.01 -0.73
CA GLY A 25 -3.04 -10.72 -0.26
C GLY A 25 -4.53 -10.59 -0.53
N MET A 26 -5.34 -11.16 0.35
CA MET A 26 -6.79 -11.18 0.30
C MET A 26 -7.37 -10.28 1.40
N GLY A 27 -6.53 -9.49 2.03
CA GLY A 27 -6.94 -8.48 2.99
C GLY A 27 -7.50 -7.23 2.31
N ASP A 28 -8.12 -6.37 3.10
CA ASP A 28 -8.56 -5.06 2.66
C ASP A 28 -7.38 -4.21 2.17
N ILE A 29 -7.63 -3.07 1.54
CA ILE A 29 -6.59 -2.18 1.04
C ILE A 29 -6.72 -0.82 1.73
N ILE A 30 -5.62 -0.32 2.28
CA ILE A 30 -5.51 1.05 2.78
C ILE A 30 -4.51 1.80 1.90
N CYS A 31 -4.96 2.84 1.23
CA CYS A 31 -4.13 3.71 0.40
C CYS A 31 -3.93 5.05 1.10
N CYS A 32 -2.69 5.39 1.45
CA CYS A 32 -2.31 6.72 1.91
C CYS A 32 -1.81 7.53 0.71
N LEU A 33 -2.51 8.59 0.37
CA LEU A 33 -2.22 9.45 -0.78
C LEU A 33 -1.77 10.82 -0.33
N ASP A 34 -0.55 11.17 -0.70
CA ASP A 34 0.02 12.49 -0.47
C ASP A 34 -0.62 13.53 -1.39
N GLU A 35 -1.22 14.54 -0.79
CA GLU A 35 -1.82 15.69 -1.45
C GLU A 35 -1.22 17.01 -0.93
N SER A 36 0.07 16.97 -0.62
CA SER A 36 0.84 18.16 -0.30
C SER A 36 0.98 19.09 -1.51
N GLY A 37 1.37 20.34 -1.28
CA GLY A 37 1.51 21.32 -2.35
C GLY A 37 2.54 20.94 -3.41
N SER A 38 3.54 20.10 -3.09
CA SER A 38 4.55 19.62 -4.04
C SER A 38 3.99 18.64 -5.06
N THR A 39 2.92 17.90 -4.71
CA THR A 39 2.26 16.96 -5.63
C THR A 39 1.34 17.65 -6.63
N GLU A 40 1.03 18.96 -6.48
CA GLU A 40 0.06 19.66 -7.33
C GLU A 40 0.38 19.50 -8.82
N GLY A 41 -0.62 19.10 -9.60
CA GLY A 41 -0.50 18.90 -11.04
C GLY A 41 -0.39 17.43 -11.45
N GLU A 42 0.64 17.07 -12.22
CA GLU A 42 0.77 15.74 -12.84
C GLU A 42 0.98 14.63 -11.80
N ALA A 43 1.78 14.88 -10.77
CA ALA A 43 2.03 13.93 -9.69
C ALA A 43 0.73 13.59 -8.92
N ALA A 44 -0.07 14.61 -8.57
CA ALA A 44 -1.38 14.39 -7.94
C ALA A 44 -2.32 13.60 -8.84
N ALA A 45 -2.40 13.96 -10.12
CA ALA A 45 -3.24 13.25 -11.07
C ALA A 45 -2.84 11.76 -11.19
N TRP A 46 -1.54 11.49 -11.25
CA TRP A 46 -1.02 10.13 -11.29
C TRP A 46 -1.31 9.36 -10.00
N GLY A 47 -1.03 9.95 -8.84
CA GLY A 47 -1.32 9.34 -7.54
C GLY A 47 -2.80 9.00 -7.37
N LYS A 48 -3.69 9.90 -7.77
CA LYS A 48 -5.15 9.69 -7.78
C LYS A 48 -5.56 8.57 -8.73
N ALA A 49 -4.99 8.53 -9.94
CA ALA A 49 -5.27 7.45 -10.88
C ALA A 49 -4.92 6.08 -10.31
N VAL A 50 -3.78 5.97 -9.61
CA VAL A 50 -3.38 4.74 -8.91
C VAL A 50 -4.34 4.41 -7.78
N ALA A 51 -4.70 5.38 -6.93
CA ALA A 51 -5.63 5.18 -5.82
C ALA A 51 -7.00 4.71 -6.31
N MET A 52 -7.54 5.32 -7.37
CA MET A 52 -8.81 4.89 -7.96
C MET A 52 -8.71 3.51 -8.61
N THR A 53 -7.58 3.16 -9.22
CA THR A 53 -7.35 1.81 -9.75
C THR A 53 -7.35 0.76 -8.62
N LEU A 54 -6.72 1.07 -7.49
CA LEU A 54 -6.75 0.20 -6.31
C LEU A 54 -8.16 0.02 -5.75
N LEU A 55 -8.96 1.09 -5.75
CA LEU A 55 -10.39 1.02 -5.37
C LEU A 55 -11.18 0.07 -6.29
N GLU A 56 -10.98 0.16 -7.63
CA GLU A 56 -11.65 -0.75 -8.56
C GLU A 56 -11.21 -2.22 -8.33
N ILE A 57 -9.93 -2.47 -8.13
CA ILE A 57 -9.40 -3.80 -7.81
C ILE A 57 -10.02 -4.34 -6.51
N ALA A 58 -10.13 -3.50 -5.48
CA ALA A 58 -10.77 -3.88 -4.23
C ALA A 58 -12.25 -4.21 -4.45
N ALA A 59 -12.96 -3.40 -5.23
CA ALA A 59 -14.37 -3.61 -5.56
C ALA A 59 -14.61 -4.93 -6.31
N GLU A 60 -13.81 -5.22 -7.33
CA GLU A 60 -13.87 -6.47 -8.10
C GLU A 60 -13.61 -7.71 -7.22
N SER A 61 -12.76 -7.54 -6.22
CA SER A 61 -12.39 -8.60 -5.27
C SER A 61 -13.28 -8.66 -4.03
N HIS A 62 -14.33 -7.83 -3.94
CA HIS A 62 -15.21 -7.70 -2.77
C HIS A 62 -14.45 -7.39 -1.45
N ARG A 63 -13.41 -6.56 -1.54
CA ARG A 63 -12.60 -6.10 -0.40
C ARG A 63 -12.95 -4.67 -0.05
N SER A 64 -12.83 -4.29 1.23
CA SER A 64 -12.94 -2.90 1.64
C SER A 64 -11.70 -2.13 1.20
N PHE A 65 -11.89 -0.86 0.88
CA PHE A 65 -10.84 0.06 0.53
C PHE A 65 -10.95 1.32 1.37
N ALA A 66 -9.85 1.80 1.91
CA ALA A 66 -9.78 3.09 2.57
C ALA A 66 -8.77 3.97 1.85
N LEU A 67 -9.17 5.20 1.53
CA LEU A 67 -8.29 6.23 1.01
C LEU A 67 -8.04 7.26 2.10
N ILE A 68 -6.79 7.39 2.49
CA ILE A 68 -6.32 8.37 3.46
C ILE A 68 -5.60 9.47 2.69
N HIS A 69 -6.30 10.58 2.48
CA HIS A 69 -5.71 11.81 1.95
C HIS A 69 -4.92 12.49 3.04
N PHE A 70 -3.67 12.83 2.78
CA PHE A 70 -2.85 13.52 3.76
C PHE A 70 -1.98 14.62 3.13
N ALA A 71 -1.65 15.59 3.96
CA ALA A 71 -0.70 16.66 3.64
C ALA A 71 0.08 17.05 4.92
N GLY A 72 -0.02 18.30 5.39
CA GLY A 72 0.61 18.74 6.63
C GLY A 72 0.05 18.08 7.89
N SER A 73 0.61 18.40 9.03
CA SER A 73 0.33 17.77 10.33
C SER A 73 -1.15 17.81 10.77
N SER A 74 -1.94 18.75 10.26
CA SER A 74 -3.36 18.91 10.59
C SER A 74 -4.31 18.45 9.49
N SER A 75 -3.79 18.13 8.30
CA SER A 75 -4.60 17.85 7.11
C SER A 75 -4.60 16.36 6.80
N CYS A 76 -5.69 15.70 7.18
CA CYS A 76 -5.91 14.28 6.91
C CYS A 76 -7.41 14.02 6.80
N GLN A 77 -7.84 13.39 5.71
CA GLN A 77 -9.21 12.96 5.45
C GLN A 77 -9.20 11.47 5.13
N VAL A 78 -10.22 10.76 5.57
CA VAL A 78 -10.36 9.32 5.35
C VAL A 78 -11.69 9.04 4.67
N ASP A 79 -11.64 8.42 3.49
CA ASP A 79 -12.79 7.95 2.77
C ASP A 79 -12.79 6.42 2.75
N ILE A 80 -13.89 5.81 3.22
CA ILE A 80 -14.03 4.36 3.35
C ILE A 80 -15.03 3.84 2.33
N PHE A 81 -14.62 2.86 1.54
CA PHE A 81 -15.40 2.22 0.50
C PHE A 81 -15.61 0.74 0.84
N ARG A 82 -16.78 0.41 1.39
CA ARG A 82 -17.17 -0.97 1.65
C ARG A 82 -17.96 -1.53 0.47
N PRO A 83 -17.79 -2.81 0.11
CA PRO A 83 -18.49 -3.41 -1.02
C PRO A 83 -20.01 -3.22 -0.94
N GLY A 84 -20.57 -2.52 -1.95
CA GLY A 84 -22.01 -2.24 -2.02
C GLY A 84 -22.55 -1.09 -1.17
N GLU A 85 -21.69 -0.37 -0.43
CA GLU A 85 -22.09 0.72 0.47
C GLU A 85 -21.73 2.13 -0.03
N TYR A 86 -21.14 2.28 -1.21
CA TYR A 86 -20.72 3.56 -1.77
C TYR A 86 -21.27 3.81 -3.16
N THR A 87 -21.35 5.08 -3.53
CA THR A 87 -21.89 5.55 -4.80
C THR A 87 -20.79 6.06 -5.73
N LEU A 88 -21.17 6.41 -6.97
CA LEU A 88 -20.26 7.10 -7.90
C LEU A 88 -19.89 8.50 -7.38
N GLU A 89 -20.81 9.18 -6.68
CA GLU A 89 -20.56 10.50 -6.10
C GLU A 89 -19.49 10.44 -5.02
N ASP A 90 -19.47 9.38 -4.20
CA ASP A 90 -18.43 9.17 -3.19
C ASP A 90 -17.04 8.99 -3.84
N LYS A 91 -16.97 8.23 -4.93
CA LYS A 91 -15.74 8.08 -5.71
C LYS A 91 -15.26 9.41 -6.31
N LEU A 92 -16.16 10.18 -6.89
CA LEU A 92 -15.84 11.47 -7.48
C LEU A 92 -15.38 12.46 -6.41
N SER A 93 -16.05 12.52 -5.28
CA SER A 93 -15.67 13.37 -4.15
C SER A 93 -14.25 13.06 -3.68
N ALA A 94 -13.91 11.78 -3.49
CA ALA A 94 -12.57 11.37 -3.11
C ALA A 94 -11.53 11.71 -4.19
N ALA A 95 -11.86 11.51 -5.48
CA ALA A 95 -10.97 11.83 -6.59
C ALA A 95 -10.71 13.34 -6.75
N GLU A 96 -11.67 14.19 -6.38
CA GLU A 96 -11.58 15.65 -6.45
C GLU A 96 -10.90 16.28 -5.22
N THR A 97 -10.80 15.56 -4.12
CA THR A 97 -10.15 16.04 -2.89
C THR A 97 -8.71 16.43 -3.16
N PHE A 98 -8.30 17.61 -2.70
CA PHE A 98 -6.92 18.07 -2.69
C PHE A 98 -6.68 18.97 -1.46
N LEU A 99 -5.76 18.57 -0.60
CA LEU A 99 -5.55 19.23 0.69
C LEU A 99 -4.58 20.41 0.62
N GLY A 100 -3.50 20.28 -0.15
CA GLY A 100 -2.43 21.27 -0.21
C GLY A 100 -1.64 21.38 1.09
N GLY A 101 -0.61 22.21 1.08
CA GLY A 101 0.23 22.47 2.27
C GLY A 101 1.50 21.63 2.31
N GLY A 102 2.03 21.37 3.50
CA GLY A 102 3.26 20.59 3.72
C GLY A 102 2.99 19.08 3.72
N THR A 103 4.01 18.30 4.11
CA THR A 103 3.97 16.84 4.16
C THR A 103 4.17 16.34 5.59
N ASN A 104 3.36 15.39 6.05
CA ASN A 104 3.50 14.71 7.34
C ASN A 104 3.12 13.24 7.23
N PHE A 105 4.07 12.32 7.47
CA PHE A 105 3.85 10.88 7.36
C PHE A 105 3.28 10.24 8.63
N GLU A 106 3.43 10.88 9.77
CA GLU A 106 2.99 10.35 11.06
C GLU A 106 1.46 10.16 11.09
N ARG A 107 0.72 11.17 10.60
CA ARG A 107 -0.73 11.16 10.66
C ARG A 107 -1.37 10.06 9.83
N PRO A 108 -1.07 9.89 8.53
CA PRO A 108 -1.66 8.82 7.73
C PRO A 108 -1.30 7.42 8.24
N ILE A 109 -0.10 7.24 8.80
CA ILE A 109 0.31 5.97 9.40
C ILE A 109 -0.54 5.63 10.63
N ARG A 110 -0.75 6.59 11.53
CA ARG A 110 -1.62 6.39 12.70
C ARG A 110 -3.07 6.14 12.30
N GLU A 111 -3.58 6.82 11.29
CA GLU A 111 -4.93 6.56 10.78
C GLU A 111 -5.04 5.15 10.16
N ALA A 112 -4.03 4.70 9.42
CA ALA A 112 -4.01 3.34 8.90
C ALA A 112 -4.04 2.29 10.03
N ILE A 113 -3.25 2.48 11.09
CA ILE A 113 -3.27 1.61 12.28
C ILE A 113 -4.66 1.64 12.93
N ARG A 114 -5.25 2.82 13.11
CA ARG A 114 -6.59 2.99 13.69
C ARG A 114 -7.66 2.24 12.89
N LEU A 115 -7.60 2.30 11.56
CA LEU A 115 -8.54 1.57 10.70
C LEU A 115 -8.44 0.05 10.90
N MET A 116 -7.24 -0.49 11.07
CA MET A 116 -7.04 -1.90 11.35
C MET A 116 -7.55 -2.30 12.74
N GLU A 117 -7.41 -1.41 13.73
CA GLU A 117 -7.83 -1.67 15.12
C GLU A 117 -9.34 -1.57 15.33
N SER A 118 -9.99 -0.60 14.71
CA SER A 118 -11.36 -0.20 15.08
C SER A 118 -12.39 -0.34 13.97
N GLU A 119 -11.97 -0.39 12.70
CA GLU A 119 -12.89 -0.35 11.56
C GLU A 119 -12.97 -1.67 10.78
N GLY A 120 -12.31 -2.72 11.28
CA GLY A 120 -12.39 -4.06 10.71
C GLY A 120 -11.58 -4.26 9.42
N PHE A 121 -10.58 -3.41 9.16
CA PHE A 121 -9.62 -3.61 8.06
C PHE A 121 -8.61 -4.71 8.41
N GLU A 122 -9.12 -5.94 8.49
CA GLU A 122 -8.28 -7.08 8.86
C GLU A 122 -7.30 -7.45 7.75
N LYS A 123 -6.02 -7.63 8.12
CA LYS A 123 -4.94 -8.04 7.19
C LYS A 123 -4.81 -7.11 5.98
N ALA A 124 -5.13 -5.83 6.17
CA ALA A 124 -5.08 -4.86 5.09
C ALA A 124 -3.65 -4.65 4.59
N ASP A 125 -3.47 -4.61 3.27
CA ASP A 125 -2.24 -4.15 2.66
C ASP A 125 -2.24 -2.63 2.62
N VAL A 126 -1.13 -2.00 3.05
CA VAL A 126 -0.98 -0.55 3.02
C VAL A 126 -0.16 -0.12 1.82
N VAL A 127 -0.71 0.78 1.01
CA VAL A 127 -0.01 1.44 -0.09
C VAL A 127 0.20 2.90 0.27
N PHE A 128 1.43 3.37 0.23
CA PHE A 128 1.82 4.73 0.61
C PHE A 128 2.37 5.48 -0.60
N ILE A 129 1.64 6.46 -1.11
CA ILE A 129 1.95 7.21 -2.34
C ILE A 129 2.38 8.62 -1.96
N THR A 130 3.59 9.04 -2.33
CA THR A 130 4.14 10.37 -2.03
C THR A 130 5.22 10.76 -3.04
N ASP A 131 5.42 12.06 -3.24
CA ASP A 131 6.56 12.65 -3.97
C ASP A 131 7.61 13.23 -3.01
N GLY A 132 7.27 13.32 -1.71
CA GLY A 132 8.01 14.07 -0.72
C GLY A 132 8.89 13.25 0.21
N GLU A 133 9.77 13.97 0.89
CA GLU A 133 10.56 13.47 1.99
C GLU A 133 10.05 14.05 3.30
N CYS A 134 9.81 13.20 4.28
CA CYS A 134 9.43 13.59 5.63
C CYS A 134 10.05 12.61 6.61
N GLU A 135 10.62 13.09 7.69
CA GLU A 135 11.11 12.23 8.76
C GLU A 135 9.93 11.65 9.55
N LEU A 136 9.93 10.34 9.71
CA LEU A 136 9.00 9.67 10.58
C LEU A 136 9.60 9.59 12.00
N PRO A 137 8.94 10.16 13.03
CA PRO A 137 9.44 10.11 14.40
C PRO A 137 9.63 8.66 14.89
N ASP A 138 10.70 8.42 15.67
CA ASP A 138 11.03 7.08 16.20
C ASP A 138 9.85 6.44 16.94
N ALA A 139 9.07 7.23 17.68
CA ALA A 139 7.88 6.74 18.37
C ALA A 139 6.83 6.18 17.39
N CYS A 140 6.58 6.87 16.28
CA CYS A 140 5.64 6.42 15.26
C CYS A 140 6.19 5.20 14.49
N GLN A 141 7.49 5.11 14.26
CA GLN A 141 8.11 3.92 13.68
C GLN A 141 7.93 2.69 14.58
N GLN A 142 8.10 2.85 15.91
CA GLN A 142 7.87 1.77 16.87
C GLN A 142 6.40 1.35 16.93
N GLU A 143 5.46 2.31 16.92
CA GLU A 143 4.02 2.04 16.84
C GLU A 143 3.69 1.23 15.58
N LEU A 144 4.22 1.64 14.44
CA LEU A 144 4.01 0.94 13.17
C LEU A 144 4.59 -0.48 13.18
N GLN A 145 5.80 -0.67 13.68
CA GLN A 145 6.43 -1.99 13.79
C GLN A 145 5.63 -2.92 14.72
N ALA A 146 5.12 -2.39 15.83
CA ALA A 146 4.25 -3.15 16.74
C ALA A 146 2.94 -3.55 16.05
N ALA A 147 2.32 -2.64 15.31
CA ALA A 147 1.10 -2.90 14.54
C ALA A 147 1.35 -3.93 13.42
N GLN A 148 2.46 -3.82 12.69
CA GLN A 148 2.84 -4.81 11.66
C GLN A 148 3.02 -6.21 12.24
N ALA A 149 3.61 -6.31 13.43
CA ALA A 149 3.76 -7.59 14.13
C ALA A 149 2.41 -8.16 14.61
N ALA A 150 1.50 -7.30 15.05
CA ALA A 150 0.18 -7.69 15.57
C ALA A 150 -0.81 -8.07 14.45
N TYR A 151 -0.86 -7.28 13.38
CA TYR A 151 -1.86 -7.42 12.31
C TYR A 151 -1.30 -8.09 11.05
N HIS A 152 0.00 -8.37 10.98
CA HIS A 152 0.68 -9.06 9.88
C HIS A 152 0.48 -8.40 8.50
N PHE A 153 0.62 -7.09 8.42
CA PHE A 153 0.53 -6.33 7.18
C PHE A 153 1.88 -5.80 6.70
N THR A 154 1.92 -5.44 5.43
CA THR A 154 3.08 -4.79 4.81
C THR A 154 2.73 -3.40 4.32
N VAL A 155 3.73 -2.52 4.26
CA VAL A 155 3.61 -1.20 3.67
C VAL A 155 4.41 -1.17 2.37
N THR A 156 3.73 -0.88 1.28
CA THR A 156 4.36 -0.68 -0.03
C THR A 156 4.38 0.79 -0.36
N GLY A 157 5.57 1.36 -0.54
CA GLY A 157 5.75 2.74 -0.97
C GLY A 157 5.69 2.88 -2.49
N ILE A 158 5.03 3.93 -2.97
CA ILE A 158 5.09 4.38 -4.36
C ILE A 158 5.61 5.81 -4.34
N LEU A 159 6.82 5.99 -4.87
CA LEU A 159 7.46 7.29 -4.95
C LEU A 159 7.15 7.93 -6.30
N LEU A 160 6.51 9.08 -6.27
CA LEU A 160 6.23 9.93 -7.40
C LEU A 160 7.47 10.74 -7.74
N ASP A 161 8.45 10.12 -8.38
CA ASP A 161 9.73 10.76 -8.71
C ASP A 161 9.77 11.10 -10.21
N GLU A 162 9.74 12.31 -10.58
CA GLU A 162 9.87 12.76 -11.97
C GLU A 162 11.30 12.50 -12.56
N GLY A 163 11.93 11.39 -12.18
CA GLY A 163 13.29 11.01 -12.61
C GLY A 163 14.40 11.66 -11.78
N GLN A 164 14.09 12.28 -10.65
CA GLN A 164 15.07 12.82 -9.72
C GLN A 164 15.66 11.70 -8.87
N SER A 165 16.93 11.41 -9.03
CA SER A 165 17.65 10.45 -8.19
C SER A 165 17.88 11.03 -6.80
N GLY A 166 17.53 10.30 -5.76
CA GLY A 166 17.82 10.64 -4.36
C GLY A 166 16.62 10.63 -3.41
N MET A 167 15.42 10.79 -3.90
CA MET A 167 14.20 10.70 -3.11
C MET A 167 13.85 9.23 -2.80
N GLY A 168 13.40 8.95 -1.60
CA GLY A 168 12.94 7.62 -1.18
C GLY A 168 13.60 7.09 0.10
N PHE A 169 14.58 7.79 0.63
CA PHE A 169 15.20 7.44 1.90
C PHE A 169 14.20 7.54 3.07
N SER A 170 13.26 8.45 2.98
CA SER A 170 12.21 8.66 3.99
C SER A 170 11.20 7.52 4.06
N LEU A 171 11.00 6.76 2.97
CA LEU A 171 10.11 5.59 2.93
C LEU A 171 10.81 4.32 3.42
N SER A 172 12.14 4.23 3.27
CA SER A 172 12.92 3.04 3.62
C SER A 172 12.76 2.55 5.06
N PRO A 173 12.57 3.42 6.09
CA PRO A 173 12.42 2.97 7.46
C PRO A 173 11.14 2.17 7.72
N PHE A 174 10.10 2.32 6.90
CA PHE A 174 8.80 1.72 7.17
C PHE A 174 8.16 0.95 6.01
N CYS A 175 8.64 1.14 4.77
CA CYS A 175 8.16 0.40 3.61
C CYS A 175 9.00 -0.84 3.36
N GLN A 176 8.37 -2.00 3.18
CA GLN A 176 9.04 -3.25 2.82
C GLN A 176 9.41 -3.30 1.33
N LYS A 177 8.64 -2.62 0.50
CA LYS A 177 8.90 -2.46 -0.94
C LYS A 177 8.70 -1.01 -1.33
N ILE A 178 9.51 -0.50 -2.22
CA ILE A 178 9.38 0.86 -2.76
C ILE A 178 9.46 0.76 -4.28
N TYR A 179 8.47 1.30 -4.95
CA TYR A 179 8.42 1.44 -6.39
C TYR A 179 8.58 2.91 -6.77
N ARG A 180 9.31 3.18 -7.84
CA ARG A 180 9.50 4.54 -8.38
C ARG A 180 8.73 4.68 -9.68
N THR A 181 8.03 5.79 -9.84
CA THR A 181 7.29 6.05 -11.09
C THR A 181 8.21 6.15 -12.30
N SER A 182 9.42 6.67 -12.15
CA SER A 182 10.42 6.74 -13.21
C SER A 182 10.92 5.36 -13.70
N GLU A 183 10.81 4.33 -12.86
CA GLU A 183 11.22 2.96 -13.19
C GLU A 183 10.06 2.12 -13.76
N LEU A 184 8.83 2.63 -13.66
CA LEU A 184 7.62 1.93 -14.03
C LEU A 184 7.14 2.44 -15.40
N THR A 185 7.26 1.64 -16.43
CA THR A 185 6.51 1.85 -17.67
C THR A 185 5.03 1.49 -17.39
N GLY A 186 4.09 2.20 -18.02
CA GLY A 186 2.66 2.18 -17.69
C GLY A 186 2.03 0.80 -17.43
N ASP A 187 2.43 -0.23 -18.19
CA ASP A 187 1.96 -1.61 -17.98
C ASP A 187 2.59 -2.28 -16.73
N ALA A 188 3.79 -1.87 -16.34
CA ALA A 188 4.50 -2.45 -15.20
C ALA A 188 3.94 -1.98 -13.84
N VAL A 189 3.36 -0.77 -13.77
CA VAL A 189 2.71 -0.24 -12.56
C VAL A 189 1.51 -1.10 -12.22
N VAL A 190 0.62 -1.30 -13.19
CA VAL A 190 -0.60 -2.11 -13.03
C VAL A 190 -0.23 -3.54 -12.66
N GLN A 191 0.76 -4.13 -13.34
CA GLN A 191 1.25 -5.48 -13.07
C GLN A 191 1.92 -5.60 -11.68
N SER A 192 2.67 -4.58 -11.24
CA SER A 192 3.35 -4.60 -9.94
C SER A 192 2.37 -4.40 -8.77
N VAL A 193 1.36 -3.57 -8.96
CA VAL A 193 0.27 -3.39 -7.98
C VAL A 193 -0.65 -4.61 -7.97
N ILE A 194 -0.92 -5.23 -9.13
CA ILE A 194 -1.68 -6.48 -9.22
C ILE A 194 -0.86 -7.64 -8.63
N SER A 195 0.47 -7.66 -8.75
CA SER A 195 1.32 -8.71 -8.16
C SER A 195 1.40 -8.65 -6.62
N LEU A 196 0.93 -7.58 -5.99
CA LEU A 196 0.61 -7.57 -4.55
C LEU A 196 -0.55 -8.53 -4.22
N GLN A 197 -1.23 -9.08 -5.23
CA GLN A 197 -2.34 -10.02 -5.10
C GLN A 197 -1.94 -11.51 -5.26
N VAL A 198 -0.65 -11.82 -5.48
CA VAL A 198 -0.22 -13.21 -5.73
C VAL A 198 0.66 -13.75 -4.63
#